data_e2f090ecbb0a88ca4e7dcd5ed74a962e
#
_entry.id   e2f090ecbb0a88ca4e7dcd5ed74a962e
#
_cell.length_a   1.000
_cell.length_b   1.000
_cell.length_c   1.000
_cell.angle_alpha   90.00
_cell.angle_beta   90.00
_cell.angle_gamma   90.00
#
_symmetry.space_group_name_H-M   'P 1'
#
loop_
_entity.id
_entity.type
_entity.pdbx_description
1 polymer ?
#
loop_
_entity_poly.entity_id
_entity_poly.type
_entity_poly.pdbx_seq_one_letter_code
_entity_poly.pdbx_strand_id
1 'polypeptide(L)'
;MFDKSVYVNRRKQLIDKMSGGLVLILGNEEAPANYPSNTYKFRQDSSFLYFFGLNMPGFAGLMDVDSGDVCLYGNDVDMDDIIWMGPQPSVKDLAASVGVTCSAPFGKLAGALKEAISHGRKIHFLPPYRYHNMLLLEDLLGIHHSLIKNYSSLELIKAVVALRSVKEACEIEQINLACNIGYEMHVAAMKHALPGQKEQYIAGLIEGIAASYGSMVSFPVILSQNGETLHNHD
;
A
#
# COMPACT_ATOMS: atom_id res chain seq x y z
N MET A 1 -11.83 -4.84 3.79
CA MET A 1 -11.99 -3.36 3.81
C MET A 1 -12.72 -3.01 5.09
N PHE A 2 -12.30 -1.95 5.82
CA PHE A 2 -13.02 -1.45 6.98
C PHE A 2 -14.24 -0.63 6.56
N ASP A 3 -15.08 -0.25 7.52
CA ASP A 3 -16.14 0.72 7.27
C ASP A 3 -15.56 2.04 6.76
N LYS A 4 -16.26 2.71 5.85
CA LYS A 4 -15.80 3.96 5.23
C LYS A 4 -15.50 5.06 6.25
N SER A 5 -16.20 5.08 7.38
CA SER A 5 -15.99 6.06 8.45
C SER A 5 -14.58 6.01 9.03
N VAL A 6 -13.96 4.82 9.06
CA VAL A 6 -12.58 4.63 9.52
C VAL A 6 -11.62 5.43 8.63
N TYR A 7 -11.75 5.29 7.30
CA TYR A 7 -10.88 5.99 6.36
C TYR A 7 -11.13 7.51 6.34
N VAL A 8 -12.39 7.93 6.42
CA VAL A 8 -12.76 9.35 6.55
C VAL A 8 -12.11 9.96 7.77
N ASN A 9 -12.23 9.30 8.94
CA ASN A 9 -11.66 9.78 10.18
C ASN A 9 -10.13 9.85 10.14
N ARG A 10 -9.46 8.83 9.58
CA ARG A 10 -7.99 8.80 9.44
C ARG A 10 -7.49 9.96 8.57
N ARG A 11 -8.13 10.22 7.43
CA ARG A 11 -7.75 11.35 6.56
C ARG A 11 -8.00 12.68 7.24
N LYS A 12 -9.12 12.85 7.94
CA LYS A 12 -9.38 14.05 8.73
C LYS A 12 -8.30 14.27 9.79
N GLN A 13 -7.99 13.25 10.59
CA GLN A 13 -6.93 13.34 11.60
C GLN A 13 -5.55 13.62 11.00
N LEU A 14 -5.27 13.15 9.78
CA LEU A 14 -4.03 13.48 9.08
C LEU A 14 -4.01 14.96 8.71
N ILE A 15 -5.07 15.46 8.09
CA ILE A 15 -5.22 16.87 7.72
C ILE A 15 -5.07 17.77 8.94
N ASP A 16 -5.72 17.44 10.06
CA ASP A 16 -5.64 18.20 11.32
C ASP A 16 -4.22 18.26 11.92
N LYS A 17 -3.30 17.41 11.49
CA LYS A 17 -1.90 17.38 11.94
C LYS A 17 -0.93 18.09 10.99
N MET A 18 -1.40 18.57 9.86
CA MET A 18 -0.58 19.24 8.85
C MET A 18 -0.78 20.74 8.91
N SER A 19 0.27 21.49 8.53
CA SER A 19 0.24 22.97 8.60
C SER A 19 -0.32 23.64 7.34
N GLY A 20 -0.52 22.91 6.24
CA GLY A 20 -1.05 23.40 4.97
C GLY A 20 -0.46 22.66 3.77
N GLY A 21 -0.88 23.02 2.55
CA GLY A 21 -0.42 22.41 1.31
C GLY A 21 -1.23 21.19 0.88
N LEU A 22 -0.64 20.33 0.05
CA LEU A 22 -1.27 19.10 -0.45
C LEU A 22 -0.51 17.88 0.04
N VAL A 23 -1.24 16.86 0.49
CA VAL A 23 -0.68 15.55 0.84
C VAL A 23 -0.97 14.57 -0.29
N LEU A 24 0.08 14.07 -0.92
CA LEU A 24 0.04 13.05 -1.96
C LEU A 24 0.40 11.70 -1.36
N ILE A 25 -0.52 10.74 -1.43
CA ILE A 25 -0.30 9.34 -1.05
C ILE A 25 -0.43 8.49 -2.32
N LEU A 26 0.69 7.93 -2.76
CA LEU A 26 0.71 7.04 -3.92
C LEU A 26 0.38 5.61 -3.51
N GLY A 27 -0.47 4.95 -4.29
CA GLY A 27 -0.59 3.50 -4.30
C GLY A 27 0.58 2.86 -5.03
N ASN A 28 0.62 1.54 -4.97
CA ASN A 28 1.56 0.74 -5.74
C ASN A 28 0.97 0.33 -7.08
N GLU A 29 1.86 0.08 -8.03
CA GLU A 29 1.56 -0.61 -9.28
C GLU A 29 1.93 -2.08 -9.20
N GLU A 30 1.40 -2.89 -10.12
CA GLU A 30 1.86 -4.24 -10.34
C GLU A 30 3.33 -4.24 -10.78
N ALA A 31 4.04 -5.29 -10.42
CA ALA A 31 5.43 -5.49 -10.81
C ALA A 31 5.55 -6.74 -11.68
N PRO A 32 5.99 -6.65 -12.94
CA PRO A 32 6.17 -7.80 -13.79
C PRO A 32 7.30 -8.69 -13.28
N ALA A 33 7.08 -10.01 -13.33
CA ALA A 33 8.10 -11.00 -12.97
C ALA A 33 9.06 -11.25 -14.13
N ASN A 34 8.55 -11.48 -15.34
CA ASN A 34 9.35 -11.77 -16.53
C ASN A 34 8.78 -11.17 -17.82
N TYR A 35 7.49 -10.81 -17.86
CA TYR A 35 6.84 -10.05 -18.93
C TYR A 35 5.60 -9.31 -18.39
N PRO A 36 5.05 -8.31 -19.09
CA PRO A 36 4.06 -7.38 -18.52
C PRO A 36 2.84 -8.03 -17.87
N SER A 37 2.30 -9.08 -18.46
CA SER A 37 1.07 -9.74 -17.96
C SER A 37 1.33 -10.82 -16.90
N ASN A 38 2.59 -11.17 -16.61
CA ASN A 38 2.95 -12.10 -15.55
C ASN A 38 3.55 -11.33 -14.38
N THR A 39 2.70 -10.91 -13.45
CA THR A 39 3.10 -10.08 -12.32
C THR A 39 3.35 -10.89 -11.07
N TYR A 40 4.22 -10.37 -10.20
CA TYR A 40 4.27 -10.82 -8.81
C TYR A 40 2.92 -10.57 -8.12
N LYS A 41 2.63 -11.34 -7.06
CA LYS A 41 1.43 -11.10 -6.25
C LYS A 41 1.42 -9.64 -5.79
N PHE A 42 0.33 -8.94 -6.11
CA PHE A 42 0.20 -7.50 -5.80
C PHE A 42 0.22 -7.26 -4.28
N ARG A 43 0.93 -6.23 -3.88
CA ARG A 43 0.91 -5.70 -2.51
C ARG A 43 0.81 -4.18 -2.55
N GLN A 44 -0.27 -3.68 -1.95
CA GLN A 44 -0.50 -2.25 -1.85
C GLN A 44 0.49 -1.56 -0.90
N ASP A 45 0.77 -0.29 -1.15
CA ASP A 45 1.45 0.58 -0.20
C ASP A 45 0.67 0.64 1.12
N SER A 46 1.38 0.45 2.23
CA SER A 46 0.73 0.34 3.54
C SER A 46 0.08 1.65 4.00
N SER A 47 0.61 2.82 3.60
CA SER A 47 0.02 4.10 3.94
C SER A 47 -1.17 4.41 3.05
N PHE A 48 -1.09 4.08 1.75
CA PHE A 48 -2.26 4.17 0.87
C PHE A 48 -3.40 3.26 1.38
N LEU A 49 -3.10 2.02 1.74
CA LEU A 49 -4.08 1.09 2.30
C LEU A 49 -4.68 1.62 3.62
N TYR A 50 -3.87 2.25 4.47
CA TYR A 50 -4.32 2.83 5.73
C TYR A 50 -5.31 3.99 5.54
N PHE A 51 -5.05 4.89 4.59
CA PHE A 51 -5.87 6.08 4.36
C PHE A 51 -7.01 5.90 3.36
N PHE A 52 -6.88 4.98 2.40
CA PHE A 52 -7.84 4.79 1.31
C PHE A 52 -8.46 3.38 1.27
N GLY A 53 -7.90 2.39 1.93
CA GLY A 53 -8.49 1.04 2.05
C GLY A 53 -8.56 0.22 0.76
N LEU A 54 -8.09 0.74 -0.37
CA LEU A 54 -8.16 0.07 -1.67
C LEU A 54 -6.90 -0.77 -1.90
N ASN A 55 -7.09 -2.08 -2.05
CA ASN A 55 -6.01 -3.02 -2.30
C ASN A 55 -5.95 -3.40 -3.79
N MET A 56 -5.82 -2.39 -4.65
CA MET A 56 -5.77 -2.49 -6.11
C MET A 56 -4.68 -1.56 -6.65
N PRO A 57 -4.02 -1.88 -7.78
CA PRO A 57 -2.99 -1.03 -8.40
C PRO A 57 -3.59 0.23 -9.05
N GLY A 58 -2.76 1.20 -9.41
CA GLY A 58 -3.12 2.30 -10.27
C GLY A 58 -3.82 3.49 -9.61
N PHE A 59 -3.67 3.66 -8.29
CA PHE A 59 -4.35 4.75 -7.57
C PHE A 59 -3.38 5.70 -6.88
N ALA A 60 -3.81 6.97 -6.78
CA ALA A 60 -3.20 7.98 -5.92
C ALA A 60 -4.29 8.76 -5.18
N GLY A 61 -4.05 9.09 -3.93
CA GLY A 61 -4.89 9.97 -3.13
C GLY A 61 -4.23 11.34 -2.96
N LEU A 62 -4.99 12.40 -3.18
CA LEU A 62 -4.57 13.77 -2.95
C LEU A 62 -5.50 14.40 -1.92
N MET A 63 -4.91 14.94 -0.85
CA MET A 63 -5.64 15.63 0.22
C MET A 63 -5.18 17.07 0.27
N ASP A 64 -6.11 18.00 0.17
CA ASP A 64 -5.87 19.42 0.35
C ASP A 64 -6.02 19.77 1.84
N VAL A 65 -4.90 20.14 2.46
CA VAL A 65 -4.88 20.43 3.91
C VAL A 65 -5.62 21.74 4.21
N ASP A 66 -5.60 22.69 3.28
CA ASP A 66 -6.16 24.03 3.52
C ASP A 66 -7.69 24.04 3.37
N SER A 67 -8.25 23.25 2.43
CA SER A 67 -9.70 23.14 2.22
C SER A 67 -10.33 21.92 2.92
N GLY A 68 -9.55 20.89 3.21
CA GLY A 68 -10.03 19.60 3.68
C GLY A 68 -10.53 18.68 2.58
N ASP A 69 -10.40 19.06 1.31
CA ASP A 69 -10.86 18.27 0.18
C ASP A 69 -9.96 17.06 -0.06
N VAL A 70 -10.58 15.95 -0.47
CA VAL A 70 -9.88 14.70 -0.79
C VAL A 70 -10.32 14.21 -2.16
N CYS A 71 -9.38 13.91 -3.04
CA CYS A 71 -9.63 13.34 -4.35
C CYS A 71 -8.86 12.03 -4.56
N LEU A 72 -9.53 11.03 -5.13
CA LEU A 72 -8.93 9.78 -5.57
C LEU A 72 -8.67 9.84 -7.07
N TYR A 73 -7.43 9.59 -7.47
CA TYR A 73 -7.00 9.51 -8.86
C TYR A 73 -6.79 8.05 -9.24
N GLY A 74 -7.36 7.64 -10.37
CA GLY A 74 -7.26 6.29 -10.92
C GLY A 74 -7.91 6.25 -12.29
N ASN A 75 -7.82 5.12 -12.98
CA ASN A 75 -8.48 4.93 -14.27
C ASN A 75 -9.50 3.81 -14.16
N ASP A 76 -10.65 3.99 -14.80
CA ASP A 76 -11.59 2.90 -15.01
C ASP A 76 -10.96 1.89 -15.96
N VAL A 77 -11.27 0.61 -15.74
CA VAL A 77 -10.82 -0.48 -16.61
C VAL A 77 -11.43 -0.35 -18.00
N ASP A 78 -10.68 -0.74 -19.02
CA ASP A 78 -11.16 -0.75 -20.39
C ASP A 78 -11.94 -2.05 -20.72
N MET A 79 -12.39 -2.14 -21.99
CA MET A 79 -13.18 -3.30 -22.43
C MET A 79 -12.35 -4.59 -22.44
N ASP A 80 -11.07 -4.51 -22.76
CA ASP A 80 -10.19 -5.67 -22.79
C ASP A 80 -9.96 -6.19 -21.37
N ASP A 81 -9.76 -5.30 -20.42
CA ASP A 81 -9.68 -5.64 -18.99
C ASP A 81 -10.96 -6.34 -18.50
N ILE A 82 -12.14 -5.85 -18.91
CA ILE A 82 -13.43 -6.46 -18.55
C ILE A 82 -13.56 -7.88 -19.12
N ILE A 83 -13.08 -8.12 -20.33
CA ILE A 83 -13.09 -9.45 -20.94
C ILE A 83 -12.26 -10.45 -20.13
N TRP A 84 -11.10 -10.02 -19.62
CA TRP A 84 -10.20 -10.90 -18.85
C TRP A 84 -10.56 -11.02 -17.37
N MET A 85 -11.00 -9.96 -16.73
CA MET A 85 -11.20 -9.89 -15.27
C MET A 85 -12.67 -9.81 -14.84
N GLY A 86 -13.60 -9.70 -15.79
CA GLY A 86 -15.01 -9.42 -15.53
C GLY A 86 -15.25 -7.93 -15.18
N PRO A 87 -16.53 -7.53 -15.01
CA PRO A 87 -16.90 -6.18 -14.64
C PRO A 87 -16.22 -5.73 -13.34
N GLN A 88 -15.62 -4.57 -13.36
CA GLN A 88 -14.97 -3.94 -12.21
C GLN A 88 -15.73 -2.69 -11.78
N PRO A 89 -15.75 -2.32 -10.48
CA PRO A 89 -16.35 -1.08 -10.02
C PRO A 89 -15.59 0.11 -10.61
N SER A 90 -16.32 1.18 -10.93
CA SER A 90 -15.70 2.42 -11.40
C SER A 90 -14.84 3.08 -10.31
N VAL A 91 -13.88 3.92 -10.71
CA VAL A 91 -13.08 4.73 -9.76
C VAL A 91 -14.00 5.59 -8.87
N LYS A 92 -15.12 6.07 -9.41
CA LYS A 92 -16.12 6.82 -8.65
C LYS A 92 -16.77 5.96 -7.56
N ASP A 93 -17.13 4.72 -7.87
CA ASP A 93 -17.73 3.79 -6.89
C ASP A 93 -16.72 3.39 -5.83
N LEU A 94 -15.47 3.14 -6.22
CA LEU A 94 -14.37 2.86 -5.30
C LEU A 94 -14.11 4.04 -4.37
N ALA A 95 -14.07 5.27 -4.89
CA ALA A 95 -13.93 6.48 -4.08
C ALA A 95 -15.07 6.61 -3.06
N ALA A 96 -16.32 6.44 -3.51
CA ALA A 96 -17.49 6.50 -2.65
C ALA A 96 -17.48 5.44 -1.54
N SER A 97 -16.97 4.21 -1.83
CA SER A 97 -16.86 3.12 -0.87
C SER A 97 -15.95 3.43 0.32
N VAL A 98 -14.98 4.32 0.11
CA VAL A 98 -14.03 4.76 1.14
C VAL A 98 -14.29 6.21 1.61
N GLY A 99 -15.46 6.77 1.27
CA GLY A 99 -15.90 8.09 1.71
C GLY A 99 -15.14 9.25 1.06
N VAL A 100 -14.74 9.09 -0.20
CA VAL A 100 -14.18 10.15 -1.04
C VAL A 100 -15.21 10.54 -2.08
N THR A 101 -15.52 11.83 -2.18
CA THR A 101 -16.55 12.36 -3.09
C THR A 101 -15.98 12.83 -4.42
N CYS A 102 -14.67 13.14 -4.48
CA CYS A 102 -13.96 13.53 -5.68
C CYS A 102 -13.21 12.35 -6.26
N SER A 103 -13.37 12.07 -7.54
CA SER A 103 -12.54 11.13 -8.29
C SER A 103 -12.21 11.69 -9.66
N ALA A 104 -11.02 11.39 -10.17
CA ALA A 104 -10.58 11.85 -11.48
C ALA A 104 -9.64 10.81 -12.14
N PRO A 105 -9.55 10.80 -13.48
CA PRO A 105 -8.56 10.01 -14.19
C PRO A 105 -7.13 10.31 -13.70
N PHE A 106 -6.30 9.28 -13.61
CA PHE A 106 -4.93 9.40 -13.08
C PHE A 106 -4.10 10.50 -13.77
N GLY A 107 -4.24 10.64 -15.08
CA GLY A 107 -3.56 11.67 -15.85
C GLY A 107 -3.87 13.13 -15.45
N LYS A 108 -4.95 13.36 -14.70
CA LYS A 108 -5.28 14.70 -14.18
C LYS A 108 -4.48 15.09 -12.93
N LEU A 109 -3.86 14.12 -12.27
CA LEU A 109 -3.06 14.37 -11.06
C LEU A 109 -1.91 15.36 -11.32
N ALA A 110 -1.19 15.19 -12.43
CA ALA A 110 -0.09 16.09 -12.79
C ALA A 110 -0.53 17.55 -12.93
N GLY A 111 -1.72 17.80 -13.51
CA GLY A 111 -2.30 19.13 -13.63
C GLY A 111 -2.62 19.75 -12.26
N ALA A 112 -3.25 18.98 -11.37
CA ALA A 112 -3.58 19.45 -10.02
C ALA A 112 -2.33 19.81 -9.20
N LEU A 113 -1.27 19.00 -9.30
CA LEU A 113 -0.01 19.27 -8.60
C LEU A 113 0.71 20.49 -9.19
N LYS A 114 0.76 20.64 -10.52
CA LYS A 114 1.35 21.81 -11.19
C LYS A 114 0.64 23.09 -10.82
N GLU A 115 -0.68 23.08 -10.76
CA GLU A 115 -1.47 24.22 -10.32
C GLU A 115 -1.13 24.61 -8.88
N ALA A 116 -1.10 23.65 -7.96
CA ALA A 116 -0.74 23.91 -6.57
C ALA A 116 0.68 24.49 -6.44
N ILE A 117 1.65 23.93 -7.16
CA ILE A 117 3.04 24.40 -7.17
C ILE A 117 3.12 25.84 -7.73
N SER A 118 2.36 26.16 -8.79
CA SER A 118 2.34 27.53 -9.36
C SER A 118 1.81 28.57 -8.39
N HIS A 119 0.96 28.16 -7.44
CA HIS A 119 0.48 29.00 -6.34
C HIS A 119 1.37 28.96 -5.09
N GLY A 120 2.59 28.40 -5.20
CA GLY A 120 3.55 28.32 -4.09
C GLY A 120 3.16 27.33 -2.99
N ARG A 121 2.19 26.44 -3.25
CA ARG A 121 1.73 25.45 -2.26
C ARG A 121 2.70 24.28 -2.19
N LYS A 122 2.94 23.81 -0.99
CA LYS A 122 3.84 22.68 -0.73
C LYS A 122 3.14 21.35 -1.06
N ILE A 123 3.89 20.44 -1.68
CA ILE A 123 3.45 19.06 -1.88
C ILE A 123 4.18 18.17 -0.87
N HIS A 124 3.41 17.49 -0.03
CA HIS A 124 3.90 16.55 0.97
C HIS A 124 3.74 15.12 0.44
N PHE A 125 4.81 14.35 0.50
CA PHE A 125 4.80 12.91 0.17
C PHE A 125 5.71 12.14 1.11
N LEU A 126 5.45 10.82 1.25
CA LEU A 126 6.28 9.91 2.04
C LEU A 126 7.50 9.44 1.24
N PRO A 127 8.60 9.02 1.90
CA PRO A 127 9.77 8.48 1.22
C PRO A 127 9.39 7.27 0.36
N PRO A 128 9.55 7.33 -0.97
CA PRO A 128 9.25 6.19 -1.83
C PRO A 128 10.30 5.09 -1.66
N TYR A 129 9.88 3.83 -1.68
CA TYR A 129 10.76 2.66 -1.63
C TYR A 129 10.72 1.83 -2.92
N ARG A 130 9.70 2.02 -3.78
CA ARG A 130 9.61 1.39 -5.11
C ARG A 130 10.13 2.34 -6.17
N TYR A 131 10.94 1.83 -7.09
CA TYR A 131 11.47 2.62 -8.22
C TYR A 131 10.37 3.21 -9.08
N HIS A 132 9.29 2.47 -9.34
CA HIS A 132 8.13 2.99 -10.06
C HIS A 132 7.62 4.30 -9.45
N ASN A 133 7.39 4.32 -8.13
CA ASN A 133 6.93 5.53 -7.44
C ASN A 133 7.98 6.64 -7.42
N MET A 134 9.28 6.31 -7.45
CA MET A 134 10.34 7.34 -7.57
C MET A 134 10.31 8.02 -8.94
N LEU A 135 10.17 7.25 -10.02
CA LEU A 135 10.05 7.77 -11.38
C LEU A 135 8.75 8.56 -11.57
N LEU A 136 7.64 8.05 -11.05
CA LEU A 136 6.37 8.76 -11.08
C LEU A 136 6.45 10.12 -10.36
N LEU A 137 7.09 10.18 -9.20
CA LEU A 137 7.30 11.45 -8.49
C LEU A 137 8.23 12.40 -9.25
N GLU A 138 9.24 11.87 -9.98
CA GLU A 138 10.05 12.68 -10.89
C GLU A 138 9.19 13.32 -11.98
N ASP A 139 8.33 12.55 -12.63
CA ASP A 139 7.43 13.04 -13.69
C ASP A 139 6.43 14.08 -13.16
N LEU A 140 5.92 13.86 -11.94
CA LEU A 140 4.91 14.71 -11.33
C LEU A 140 5.49 16.03 -10.75
N LEU A 141 6.68 15.97 -10.17
CA LEU A 141 7.26 17.07 -9.38
C LEU A 141 8.52 17.69 -10.00
N GLY A 142 9.10 17.07 -11.02
CA GLY A 142 10.34 17.55 -11.65
C GLY A 142 11.59 17.38 -10.79
N ILE A 143 11.54 16.51 -9.78
CA ILE A 143 12.67 16.21 -8.89
C ILE A 143 13.26 14.87 -9.31
N HIS A 144 14.53 14.85 -9.69
CA HIS A 144 15.20 13.62 -10.14
C HIS A 144 15.06 12.47 -9.12
N HIS A 145 14.74 11.27 -9.58
CA HIS A 145 14.43 10.10 -8.73
C HIS A 145 15.53 9.79 -7.70
N SER A 146 16.81 10.01 -8.02
CA SER A 146 17.91 9.79 -7.07
C SER A 146 17.89 10.73 -5.87
N LEU A 147 17.25 11.88 -5.99
CA LEU A 147 17.15 12.91 -4.95
C LEU A 147 15.80 12.93 -4.25
N ILE A 148 14.78 12.27 -4.82
CA ILE A 148 13.38 12.40 -4.40
C ILE A 148 13.18 12.12 -2.91
N LYS A 149 13.91 11.16 -2.33
CA LYS A 149 13.83 10.84 -0.90
C LYS A 149 14.23 12.00 0.01
N ASN A 150 15.13 12.87 -0.44
CA ASN A 150 15.59 14.02 0.32
C ASN A 150 14.52 15.12 0.43
N TYR A 151 13.51 15.08 -0.44
CA TYR A 151 12.39 16.03 -0.46
C TYR A 151 11.13 15.47 0.23
N SER A 152 11.21 14.28 0.81
CA SER A 152 10.11 13.72 1.59
C SER A 152 9.74 14.60 2.77
N SER A 153 8.45 14.71 3.06
CA SER A 153 7.95 15.61 4.09
C SER A 153 8.13 15.02 5.49
N LEU A 154 9.01 15.58 6.28
CA LEU A 154 9.19 15.20 7.69
C LEU A 154 7.91 15.42 8.51
N GLU A 155 7.15 16.47 8.21
CA GLU A 155 5.87 16.77 8.85
C GLU A 155 4.86 15.63 8.59
N LEU A 156 4.71 15.21 7.33
CA LEU A 156 3.85 14.09 6.96
C LEU A 156 4.31 12.78 7.61
N ILE A 157 5.61 12.51 7.61
CA ILE A 157 6.16 11.31 8.27
C ILE A 157 5.76 11.28 9.74
N LYS A 158 5.95 12.39 10.47
CA LYS A 158 5.58 12.49 11.90
C LYS A 158 4.08 12.31 12.12
N ALA A 159 3.24 12.92 11.27
CA ALA A 159 1.80 12.78 11.33
C ALA A 159 1.34 11.33 11.10
N VAL A 160 1.87 10.67 10.08
CA VAL A 160 1.57 9.26 9.78
C VAL A 160 2.04 8.33 10.89
N VAL A 161 3.24 8.54 11.44
CA VAL A 161 3.76 7.77 12.57
C VAL A 161 2.85 7.93 13.79
N ALA A 162 2.46 9.15 14.13
CA ALA A 162 1.57 9.41 15.27
C ALA A 162 0.23 8.68 15.16
N LEU A 163 -0.36 8.65 13.94
CA LEU A 163 -1.64 7.96 13.69
C LEU A 163 -1.50 6.44 13.74
N ARG A 164 -0.44 5.89 13.14
CA ARG A 164 -0.27 4.43 13.01
C ARG A 164 0.37 3.76 14.23
N SER A 165 0.96 4.54 15.14
CA SER A 165 1.60 4.00 16.36
C SER A 165 0.58 3.42 17.33
N VAL A 166 -0.61 4.01 17.42
CA VAL A 166 -1.71 3.50 18.24
C VAL A 166 -2.73 2.84 17.32
N LYS A 167 -3.07 1.56 17.59
CA LYS A 167 -3.95 0.76 16.75
C LYS A 167 -5.40 0.97 17.13
N GLU A 168 -6.26 1.12 16.15
CA GLU A 168 -7.71 1.14 16.32
C GLU A 168 -8.25 -0.28 16.58
N ALA A 169 -9.46 -0.39 17.13
CA ALA A 169 -10.06 -1.69 17.43
C ALA A 169 -10.17 -2.60 16.19
N CYS A 170 -10.55 -2.04 15.04
CA CYS A 170 -10.63 -2.78 13.78
C CYS A 170 -9.26 -3.28 13.27
N GLU A 171 -8.15 -2.59 13.57
CA GLU A 171 -6.80 -3.05 13.27
C GLU A 171 -6.40 -4.20 14.21
N ILE A 172 -6.74 -4.11 15.50
CA ILE A 172 -6.48 -5.18 16.48
C ILE A 172 -7.20 -6.47 16.07
N GLU A 173 -8.44 -6.39 15.60
CA GLU A 173 -9.16 -7.57 15.07
C GLU A 173 -8.41 -8.23 13.91
N GLN A 174 -7.91 -7.45 12.95
CA GLN A 174 -7.13 -7.98 11.84
C GLN A 174 -5.77 -8.54 12.27
N ILE A 175 -5.12 -7.92 13.24
CA ILE A 175 -3.87 -8.42 13.82
C ILE A 175 -4.12 -9.77 14.50
N ASN A 176 -5.21 -9.92 15.26
CA ASN A 176 -5.57 -11.18 15.92
C ASN A 176 -5.83 -12.30 14.88
N LEU A 177 -6.53 -12.00 13.78
CA LEU A 177 -6.72 -12.96 12.69
C LEU A 177 -5.37 -13.38 12.07
N ALA A 178 -4.49 -12.43 11.80
CA ALA A 178 -3.15 -12.71 11.29
C ALA A 178 -2.29 -13.53 12.29
N CYS A 179 -2.41 -13.24 13.58
CA CYS A 179 -1.74 -14.03 14.63
C CYS A 179 -2.23 -15.47 14.70
N ASN A 180 -3.53 -15.72 14.49
CA ASN A 180 -4.07 -17.09 14.44
C ASN A 180 -3.50 -17.87 13.26
N ILE A 181 -3.40 -17.26 12.06
CA ILE A 181 -2.73 -17.88 10.91
C ILE A 181 -1.25 -18.14 11.22
N GLY A 182 -0.56 -17.17 11.80
CA GLY A 182 0.83 -17.31 12.24
C GLY A 182 1.01 -18.44 13.24
N TYR A 183 0.09 -18.62 14.18
CA TYR A 183 0.09 -19.74 15.11
C TYR A 183 0.05 -21.09 14.38
N GLU A 184 -0.86 -21.25 13.41
CA GLU A 184 -0.95 -22.49 12.62
C GLU A 184 0.33 -22.75 11.82
N MET A 185 0.93 -21.71 11.22
CA MET A 185 2.19 -21.80 10.51
C MET A 185 3.32 -22.27 11.44
N HIS A 186 3.47 -21.69 12.62
CA HIS A 186 4.50 -22.07 13.59
C HIS A 186 4.28 -23.50 14.13
N VAL A 187 3.04 -23.88 14.44
CA VAL A 187 2.70 -25.23 14.89
C VAL A 187 3.01 -26.26 13.80
N ALA A 188 2.71 -25.96 12.53
CA ALA A 188 3.05 -26.82 11.42
C ALA A 188 4.57 -27.00 11.29
N ALA A 189 5.34 -25.90 11.35
CA ALA A 189 6.80 -25.96 11.34
C ALA A 189 7.35 -26.87 12.45
N MET A 190 6.89 -26.70 13.69
CA MET A 190 7.30 -27.54 14.81
C MET A 190 6.97 -29.03 14.62
N LYS A 191 5.79 -29.35 14.06
CA LYS A 191 5.37 -30.72 13.82
C LYS A 191 6.13 -31.42 12.70
N HIS A 192 6.58 -30.65 11.69
CA HIS A 192 7.24 -31.18 10.50
C HIS A 192 8.76 -31.06 10.55
N ALA A 193 9.35 -30.44 11.57
CA ALA A 193 10.79 -30.38 11.77
C ALA A 193 11.32 -31.73 12.30
N LEU A 194 11.28 -32.76 11.44
CA LEU A 194 11.70 -34.12 11.73
C LEU A 194 13.06 -34.45 11.08
N PRO A 195 13.83 -35.39 11.61
CA PRO A 195 15.06 -35.83 10.98
C PRO A 195 14.85 -36.24 9.52
N GLY A 196 15.71 -35.75 8.64
CA GLY A 196 15.63 -35.99 7.18
C GLY A 196 14.74 -35.05 6.39
N GLN A 197 14.00 -34.16 7.03
CA GLN A 197 13.24 -33.11 6.33
C GLN A 197 14.16 -31.98 5.90
N LYS A 198 13.93 -31.45 4.70
CA LYS A 198 14.61 -30.27 4.20
C LYS A 198 13.92 -29.00 4.69
N GLU A 199 14.69 -27.95 4.98
CA GLU A 199 14.20 -26.61 5.35
C GLU A 199 13.20 -26.08 4.31
N GLN A 200 13.55 -26.18 3.03
CA GLN A 200 12.69 -25.79 1.91
C GLN A 200 11.28 -26.44 1.93
N TYR A 201 11.18 -27.72 2.33
CA TYR A 201 9.89 -28.40 2.43
C TYR A 201 9.01 -27.76 3.51
N ILE A 202 9.60 -27.48 4.67
CA ILE A 202 8.90 -26.86 5.79
C ILE A 202 8.53 -25.41 5.46
N ALA A 203 9.43 -24.66 4.82
CA ALA A 203 9.16 -23.31 4.36
C ALA A 203 7.96 -23.27 3.40
N GLY A 204 7.94 -24.15 2.37
CA GLY A 204 6.82 -24.26 1.44
C GLY A 204 5.50 -24.65 2.12
N LEU A 205 5.54 -25.53 3.12
CA LEU A 205 4.35 -25.92 3.89
C LEU A 205 3.75 -24.74 4.64
N ILE A 206 4.55 -23.95 5.36
CA ILE A 206 4.04 -22.83 6.14
C ILE A 206 3.60 -21.65 5.25
N GLU A 207 4.25 -21.41 4.12
CA GLU A 207 3.76 -20.45 3.11
C GLU A 207 2.42 -20.90 2.51
N GLY A 208 2.27 -22.20 2.24
CA GLY A 208 1.01 -22.79 1.79
C GLY A 208 -0.14 -22.59 2.78
N ILE A 209 0.12 -22.64 4.09
CA ILE A 209 -0.87 -22.31 5.11
C ILE A 209 -1.31 -20.85 4.99
N ALA A 210 -0.40 -19.90 4.93
CA ALA A 210 -0.77 -18.49 4.72
C ALA A 210 -1.58 -18.30 3.44
N ALA A 211 -1.19 -18.95 2.34
CA ALA A 211 -1.87 -18.87 1.07
C ALA A 211 -3.28 -19.46 1.11
N SER A 212 -3.53 -20.52 1.88
CA SER A 212 -4.85 -21.15 2.04
C SER A 212 -5.88 -20.23 2.71
N TYR A 213 -5.43 -19.26 3.49
CA TYR A 213 -6.24 -18.19 4.06
C TYR A 213 -6.37 -16.95 3.15
N GLY A 214 -5.95 -17.04 1.89
CA GLY A 214 -5.92 -15.89 0.97
C GLY A 214 -4.88 -14.83 1.33
N SER A 215 -4.02 -15.12 2.30
CA SER A 215 -2.97 -14.25 2.81
C SER A 215 -1.65 -14.44 2.05
N MET A 216 -0.65 -13.68 2.43
CA MET A 216 0.74 -13.88 2.07
C MET A 216 1.62 -13.64 3.30
N VAL A 217 2.80 -14.25 3.30
CA VAL A 217 3.80 -13.95 4.32
C VAL A 217 4.25 -12.49 4.19
N SER A 218 4.58 -11.86 5.32
CA SER A 218 5.03 -10.45 5.34
C SER A 218 6.46 -10.29 4.85
N PHE A 219 7.27 -11.35 4.92
CA PHE A 219 8.65 -11.48 4.43
C PHE A 219 8.90 -12.96 4.09
N PRO A 220 9.89 -13.27 3.22
CA PRO A 220 10.25 -14.66 2.91
C PRO A 220 10.53 -15.45 4.17
N VAL A 221 10.12 -16.72 4.18
CA VAL A 221 10.34 -17.59 5.34
C VAL A 221 11.84 -17.77 5.60
N ILE A 222 12.25 -17.51 6.83
CA ILE A 222 13.61 -17.76 7.31
C ILE A 222 13.54 -19.00 8.21
N LEU A 223 14.08 -20.11 7.73
CA LEU A 223 14.14 -21.38 8.44
C LEU A 223 15.52 -21.98 8.28
N SER A 224 16.20 -22.25 9.37
CA SER A 224 17.58 -22.72 9.36
C SER A 224 17.80 -23.78 10.45
N GLN A 225 18.42 -24.89 10.10
CA GLN A 225 18.70 -26.00 11.01
C GLN A 225 19.63 -25.60 12.15
N ASN A 226 20.72 -24.91 11.84
CA ASN A 226 21.72 -24.54 12.82
C ASN A 226 21.57 -23.12 13.38
N GLY A 227 20.75 -22.30 12.72
CA GLY A 227 20.45 -20.93 13.15
C GLY A 227 21.59 -19.91 12.97
N GLU A 228 22.72 -20.30 12.38
CA GLU A 228 23.85 -19.40 12.14
C GLU A 228 23.63 -18.46 10.93
N THR A 229 22.76 -18.85 9.98
CA THR A 229 22.41 -18.05 8.82
C THR A 229 21.07 -17.38 9.04
N LEU A 230 21.07 -16.05 9.24
CA LEU A 230 19.87 -15.29 9.59
C LEU A 230 19.02 -14.88 8.37
N HIS A 231 19.59 -14.94 7.16
CA HIS A 231 18.90 -14.59 5.90
C HIS A 231 19.15 -15.68 4.87
N ASN A 232 18.70 -16.90 5.19
CA ASN A 232 18.72 -18.02 4.25
C ASN A 232 17.47 -17.93 3.38
N HIS A 233 17.67 -17.77 2.07
CA HIS A 233 16.62 -17.69 1.05
C HIS A 233 16.72 -18.82 0.02
N ASP A 234 17.61 -19.79 0.23
CA ASP A 234 17.89 -20.92 -0.66
C ASP A 234 17.12 -22.18 -0.26
#